data_12105916e62ee7d31b52baae6dcfb579
#
_entry.id   12105916e62ee7d31b52baae6dcfb579
#
_cell.length_a   1.000
_cell.length_b   1.000
_cell.length_c   1.000
_cell.angle_alpha   90.00
_cell.angle_beta   90.00
_cell.angle_gamma   90.00
#
_symmetry.space_group_name_H-M   'P 1'
#
loop_
_entity.id
_entity.type
_entity.pdbx_description
1 polymer ?
#
loop_
_entity_poly.entity_id
_entity_poly.type
_entity_poly.pdbx_seq_one_letter_code
_entity_poly.pdbx_strand_id
1 'polypeptide(L)'
;MLLCTDAWTGGLLAQLGAGLPLVITQEQFSYFRPADAAAFAVGRFPVWIWMDDPSFYGFPVWPDAALKAAQDVGGHQVTATSRSFDPDPAATDRLAGFLRGRLPAAAGTHAHTATCLYTLTPDRDLVLGPVPGHDRVLVALGAAHGFKFAPLLGRVLADLALHGDTEVDIAPFAPDRPALTTPGARASYLV
;
A
#
# COMPACT_ATOMS: atom_id res chain seq x y z
N MET A 1 23.96 2.05 -3.22
CA MET A 1 23.11 1.28 -2.28
C MET A 1 21.66 1.46 -2.66
N LEU A 2 20.83 0.39 -2.58
CA LEU A 2 19.40 0.47 -2.84
C LEU A 2 18.63 0.31 -1.54
N LEU A 3 17.69 1.19 -1.23
CA LEU A 3 16.80 1.16 -0.09
C LEU A 3 15.37 0.84 -0.56
N CYS A 4 14.96 -0.43 -0.43
CA CYS A 4 13.63 -0.92 -0.76
C CYS A 4 12.99 -1.54 0.50
N THR A 5 12.91 -0.75 1.56
CA THR A 5 12.73 -1.25 2.94
C THR A 5 11.39 -0.86 3.56
N ASP A 6 10.46 -0.33 2.76
CA ASP A 6 9.09 0.03 3.15
C ASP A 6 9.03 0.70 4.54
N ALA A 7 8.38 0.10 5.52
CA ALA A 7 8.18 0.67 6.85
C ALA A 7 9.49 0.99 7.62
N TRP A 8 10.61 0.39 7.24
CA TRP A 8 11.93 0.65 7.85
C TRP A 8 12.71 1.77 7.16
N THR A 9 12.22 2.28 6.03
CA THR A 9 12.92 3.29 5.20
C THR A 9 13.26 4.54 6.02
N GLY A 10 12.32 5.08 6.79
CA GLY A 10 12.56 6.29 7.58
C GLY A 10 13.70 6.15 8.59
N GLY A 11 13.77 4.99 9.28
CA GLY A 11 14.84 4.72 10.23
C GLY A 11 16.23 4.58 9.58
N LEU A 12 16.30 4.04 8.37
CA LEU A 12 17.55 3.93 7.62
C LEU A 12 17.99 5.28 7.04
N LEU A 13 17.06 6.08 6.52
CA LEU A 13 17.35 7.42 6.04
C LEU A 13 17.87 8.32 7.17
N ALA A 14 17.30 8.20 8.37
CA ALA A 14 17.78 8.97 9.54
C ALA A 14 19.25 8.68 9.88
N GLN A 15 19.73 7.46 9.69
CA GLN A 15 21.15 7.12 9.88
C GLN A 15 22.07 7.81 8.85
N LEU A 16 21.53 8.23 7.73
CA LEU A 16 22.23 8.99 6.70
C LEU A 16 22.05 10.52 6.89
N GLY A 17 21.37 10.97 7.94
CA GLY A 17 21.02 12.38 8.11
C GLY A 17 19.97 12.87 7.10
N ALA A 18 19.27 11.95 6.42
CA ALA A 18 18.20 12.23 5.49
C ALA A 18 16.83 11.85 6.09
N GLY A 19 15.75 12.35 5.49
CA GLY A 19 14.40 12.04 5.96
C GLY A 19 13.36 12.19 4.87
N LEU A 20 12.26 11.46 5.04
CA LEU A 20 11.03 11.61 4.28
C LEU A 20 9.86 11.68 5.26
N PRO A 21 8.80 12.47 4.97
CA PRO A 21 7.62 12.61 5.82
C PRO A 21 6.71 11.38 5.69
N LEU A 22 7.15 10.26 6.25
CA LEU A 22 6.47 8.97 6.16
C LEU A 22 5.55 8.74 7.38
N VAL A 23 4.36 8.26 7.12
CA VAL A 23 3.43 7.75 8.13
C VAL A 23 3.24 6.26 7.92
N ILE A 24 3.46 5.47 8.98
CA ILE A 24 3.28 4.02 8.94
C ILE A 24 1.98 3.70 9.63
N THR A 25 1.10 2.96 8.96
CA THR A 25 -0.16 2.48 9.53
C THR A 25 -0.20 0.95 9.52
N GLN A 26 -0.85 0.38 10.53
CA GLN A 26 -1.17 -1.04 10.54
C GLN A 26 -2.55 -1.23 9.93
N GLU A 27 -2.56 -1.79 8.75
CA GLU A 27 -3.77 -2.13 8.00
C GLU A 27 -4.13 -3.60 8.19
N GLN A 28 -5.33 -3.95 7.76
CA GLN A 28 -5.77 -5.33 7.75
C GLN A 28 -6.67 -5.64 6.55
N PHE A 29 -6.66 -6.90 6.17
CA PHE A 29 -7.54 -7.44 5.15
C PHE A 29 -8.17 -8.74 5.63
N SER A 30 -9.41 -8.98 5.20
CA SER A 30 -10.17 -10.16 5.64
C SER A 30 -10.61 -10.99 4.44
N TYR A 31 -10.80 -12.27 4.72
CA TYR A 31 -11.33 -13.23 3.76
C TYR A 31 -12.72 -13.68 4.19
N PHE A 32 -13.64 -13.73 3.23
CA PHE A 32 -15.02 -14.17 3.43
C PHE A 32 -15.34 -15.32 2.46
N ARG A 33 -16.06 -16.31 2.91
CA ARG A 33 -16.54 -17.43 2.07
C ARG A 33 -17.98 -17.15 1.66
N PRO A 34 -18.23 -16.71 0.42
CA PRO A 34 -19.59 -16.54 -0.09
C PRO A 34 -20.28 -17.89 -0.20
N ALA A 35 -21.62 -17.91 -0.10
CA ALA A 35 -22.39 -19.12 -0.25
C ALA A 35 -22.28 -19.74 -1.66
N ASP A 36 -22.18 -18.89 -2.68
CA ASP A 36 -21.87 -19.28 -4.06
C ASP A 36 -20.49 -18.74 -4.46
N ALA A 37 -19.45 -19.51 -4.17
CA ALA A 37 -18.08 -19.15 -4.53
C ALA A 37 -17.86 -19.07 -6.05
N ALA A 38 -18.64 -19.81 -6.85
CA ALA A 38 -18.50 -19.80 -8.31
C ALA A 38 -18.96 -18.48 -8.92
N ALA A 39 -19.93 -17.79 -8.34
CA ALA A 39 -20.34 -16.44 -8.77
C ALA A 39 -19.23 -15.39 -8.59
N PHE A 40 -18.35 -15.60 -7.62
CA PHE A 40 -17.23 -14.70 -7.31
C PHE A 40 -15.88 -15.21 -7.82
N ALA A 41 -15.85 -16.21 -8.68
CA ALA A 41 -14.60 -16.75 -9.24
C ALA A 41 -13.92 -15.76 -10.18
N VAL A 42 -12.59 -15.92 -10.34
CA VAL A 42 -11.81 -15.20 -11.36
C VAL A 42 -12.44 -15.43 -12.74
N GLY A 43 -12.58 -14.35 -13.50
CA GLY A 43 -13.25 -14.34 -14.81
C GLY A 43 -14.77 -14.15 -14.76
N ARG A 44 -15.39 -14.25 -13.58
CA ARG A 44 -16.82 -13.96 -13.37
C ARG A 44 -17.05 -12.74 -12.51
N PHE A 45 -16.20 -12.51 -11.52
CA PHE A 45 -16.25 -11.35 -10.64
C PHE A 45 -14.93 -10.57 -10.76
N PRO A 46 -14.97 -9.23 -10.91
CA PRO A 46 -13.76 -8.42 -11.07
C PRO A 46 -13.06 -8.15 -9.74
N VAL A 47 -11.82 -7.66 -9.82
CA VAL A 47 -11.25 -6.81 -8.77
C VAL A 47 -12.08 -5.52 -8.72
N TRP A 48 -12.36 -5.03 -7.54
CA TRP A 48 -13.20 -3.85 -7.36
C TRP A 48 -12.62 -2.89 -6.33
N ILE A 49 -12.91 -1.60 -6.50
CA ILE A 49 -12.63 -0.54 -5.54
C ILE A 49 -13.90 0.28 -5.40
N TRP A 50 -14.33 0.50 -4.18
CA TRP A 50 -15.37 1.45 -3.81
C TRP A 50 -14.70 2.75 -3.37
N MET A 51 -14.74 3.76 -4.26
CA MET A 51 -14.07 5.05 -4.09
C MET A 51 -14.99 6.02 -3.35
N ASP A 52 -15.00 5.93 -2.02
CA ASP A 52 -15.78 6.79 -1.13
C ASP A 52 -14.96 6.99 0.16
N ASP A 53 -15.48 7.69 1.14
CA ASP A 53 -14.90 7.82 2.47
C ASP A 53 -15.81 7.12 3.50
N PRO A 54 -15.38 5.97 4.05
CA PRO A 54 -14.14 5.24 3.76
C PRO A 54 -14.15 4.47 2.44
N SER A 55 -12.98 4.34 1.83
CA SER A 55 -12.78 3.53 0.62
C SER A 55 -12.60 2.05 0.99
N PHE A 56 -13.12 1.16 0.13
CA PHE A 56 -12.99 -0.28 0.27
C PHE A 56 -12.57 -0.91 -1.05
N TYR A 57 -11.88 -2.05 -0.97
CA TYR A 57 -11.51 -2.81 -2.15
C TYR A 57 -11.62 -4.30 -1.91
N GLY A 58 -11.62 -5.07 -3.00
CA GLY A 58 -11.61 -6.52 -2.89
C GLY A 58 -11.26 -7.22 -4.18
N PHE A 59 -11.06 -8.51 -4.02
CA PHE A 59 -10.64 -9.43 -5.07
C PHE A 59 -11.63 -10.57 -5.19
N PRO A 60 -11.72 -11.20 -6.38
CA PRO A 60 -12.47 -12.44 -6.55
C PRO A 60 -12.00 -13.53 -5.60
N VAL A 61 -12.78 -14.59 -5.52
CA VAL A 61 -12.41 -15.79 -4.79
C VAL A 61 -11.13 -16.40 -5.35
N TRP A 62 -10.09 -16.50 -4.49
CA TRP A 62 -8.79 -17.08 -4.78
C TRP A 62 -7.95 -17.22 -3.49
N PRO A 63 -7.20 -18.32 -3.28
CA PRO A 63 -7.40 -19.66 -3.82
C PRO A 63 -8.53 -20.38 -3.08
N ASP A 64 -8.59 -20.46 -1.79
CA ASP A 64 -9.37 -21.34 -0.90
C ASP A 64 -10.90 -21.07 -0.84
N ALA A 65 -11.52 -20.75 -1.98
CA ALA A 65 -12.94 -20.39 -2.07
C ALA A 65 -13.33 -19.21 -1.16
N ALA A 66 -12.40 -18.29 -0.90
CA ALA A 66 -12.63 -17.10 -0.11
C ALA A 66 -12.35 -15.82 -0.93
N LEU A 67 -13.23 -14.83 -0.79
CA LEU A 67 -13.09 -13.49 -1.36
C LEU A 67 -12.29 -12.65 -0.39
N LYS A 68 -11.25 -11.95 -0.88
CA LYS A 68 -10.48 -10.98 -0.09
C LYS A 68 -11.15 -9.61 -0.17
N ALA A 69 -11.27 -8.92 0.96
CA ALA A 69 -11.67 -7.52 1.00
C ALA A 69 -10.95 -6.78 2.13
N ALA A 70 -10.84 -5.45 1.99
CA ALA A 70 -10.27 -4.57 2.99
C ALA A 70 -10.82 -3.14 2.87
N GLN A 71 -10.72 -2.37 3.93
CA GLN A 71 -10.75 -0.91 3.86
C GLN A 71 -9.38 -0.42 3.39
N ASP A 72 -9.34 0.55 2.48
CA ASP A 72 -8.10 1.22 2.10
C ASP A 72 -7.82 2.36 3.07
N VAL A 73 -6.64 2.32 3.72
CA VAL A 73 -6.23 3.31 4.73
C VAL A 73 -7.27 3.50 5.83
N GLY A 74 -7.37 2.52 6.68
CA GLY A 74 -8.29 2.56 7.84
C GLY A 74 -7.60 2.18 9.14
N GLY A 75 -6.31 1.90 9.08
CA GLY A 75 -5.50 1.42 10.18
C GLY A 75 -5.02 2.54 11.11
N HIS A 76 -4.56 2.15 12.28
CA HIS A 76 -3.95 3.07 13.23
C HIS A 76 -2.46 3.26 12.96
N GLN A 77 -1.94 4.44 13.32
CA GLN A 77 -0.53 4.76 13.15
C GLN A 77 0.35 3.91 14.09
N VAL A 78 1.42 3.38 13.52
CA VAL A 78 2.42 2.56 14.21
C VAL A 78 3.83 2.95 13.78
N THR A 79 4.82 2.24 14.33
CA THR A 79 6.17 2.16 13.77
C THR A 79 6.42 0.76 13.22
N ALA A 80 7.48 0.57 12.46
CA ALA A 80 7.89 -0.75 11.98
C ALA A 80 8.11 -1.76 13.12
N THR A 81 8.45 -1.27 14.33
CA THR A 81 8.76 -2.09 15.52
C THR A 81 7.62 -2.18 16.53
N SER A 82 6.64 -1.27 16.49
CA SER A 82 5.49 -1.27 17.41
C SER A 82 4.25 -1.96 16.82
N ARG A 83 4.34 -2.45 15.58
CA ARG A 83 3.23 -3.18 14.96
C ARG A 83 2.85 -4.42 15.77
N SER A 84 1.59 -4.75 15.76
CA SER A 84 1.06 -6.03 16.23
C SER A 84 0.66 -6.89 15.04
N PHE A 85 0.49 -8.20 15.25
CA PHE A 85 -0.10 -9.10 14.26
C PHE A 85 -1.57 -9.40 14.56
N ASP A 86 -2.10 -8.80 15.63
CA ASP A 86 -3.48 -8.99 16.05
C ASP A 86 -4.40 -8.10 15.22
N PRO A 87 -5.43 -8.66 14.55
CA PRO A 87 -6.44 -7.89 13.85
C PRO A 87 -7.29 -7.06 14.82
N ASP A 88 -7.73 -5.88 14.37
CA ASP A 88 -8.77 -5.09 15.03
C ASP A 88 -10.17 -5.68 14.70
N PRO A 89 -10.91 -6.22 15.69
CA PRO A 89 -12.25 -6.74 15.47
C PRO A 89 -13.22 -5.68 14.95
N ALA A 90 -13.10 -4.43 15.40
CA ALA A 90 -13.99 -3.35 14.97
C ALA A 90 -13.79 -3.01 13.48
N ALA A 91 -12.56 -3.07 12.97
CA ALA A 91 -12.29 -2.91 11.53
C ALA A 91 -12.84 -4.09 10.71
N THR A 92 -12.76 -5.30 11.24
CA THR A 92 -13.37 -6.48 10.61
C THR A 92 -14.90 -6.34 10.54
N ASP A 93 -15.53 -5.86 11.61
CA ASP A 93 -16.98 -5.64 11.67
C ASP A 93 -17.43 -4.53 10.72
N ARG A 94 -16.67 -3.42 10.61
CA ARG A 94 -16.94 -2.34 9.63
C ARG A 94 -16.93 -2.89 8.21
N LEU A 95 -15.89 -3.66 7.86
CA LEU A 95 -15.77 -4.28 6.53
C LEU A 95 -16.93 -5.25 6.25
N ALA A 96 -17.26 -6.11 7.20
CA ALA A 96 -18.39 -7.04 7.07
C ALA A 96 -19.73 -6.29 6.95
N GLY A 97 -19.90 -5.18 7.64
CA GLY A 97 -21.04 -4.26 7.51
C GLY A 97 -21.16 -3.66 6.12
N PHE A 98 -20.04 -3.16 5.59
CA PHE A 98 -19.96 -2.64 4.23
C PHE A 98 -20.36 -3.72 3.20
N LEU A 99 -19.78 -4.91 3.29
CA LEU A 99 -20.11 -6.02 2.37
C LEU A 99 -21.59 -6.38 2.45
N ARG A 100 -22.17 -6.50 3.64
CA ARG A 100 -23.62 -6.78 3.79
C ARG A 100 -24.50 -5.71 3.13
N GLY A 101 -24.07 -4.46 3.18
CA GLY A 101 -24.82 -3.36 2.59
C GLY A 101 -24.66 -3.18 1.09
N ARG A 102 -23.50 -3.49 0.54
CA ARG A 102 -23.13 -3.19 -0.86
C ARG A 102 -22.97 -4.44 -1.75
N LEU A 103 -22.49 -5.52 -1.18
CA LEU A 103 -22.22 -6.80 -1.85
C LEU A 103 -22.72 -7.96 -0.98
N PRO A 104 -24.04 -8.04 -0.68
CA PRO A 104 -24.57 -8.99 0.30
C PRO A 104 -24.25 -10.44 -0.03
N ALA A 105 -24.20 -10.82 -1.31
CA ALA A 105 -23.85 -12.17 -1.73
C ALA A 105 -22.35 -12.50 -1.48
N ALA A 106 -21.47 -11.49 -1.36
CA ALA A 106 -20.06 -11.65 -1.01
C ALA A 106 -19.85 -11.71 0.52
N ALA A 107 -20.79 -11.20 1.31
CA ALA A 107 -20.74 -11.14 2.77
C ALA A 107 -21.02 -12.52 3.41
N GLY A 108 -20.21 -13.50 3.05
CA GLY A 108 -20.31 -14.86 3.57
C GLY A 108 -19.67 -15.02 4.94
N THR A 109 -19.35 -16.27 5.31
CA THR A 109 -18.69 -16.55 6.58
C THR A 109 -17.29 -15.96 6.60
N HIS A 110 -16.96 -15.17 7.64
CA HIS A 110 -15.60 -14.71 7.87
C HIS A 110 -14.66 -15.91 8.05
N ALA A 111 -13.58 -15.92 7.28
CA ALA A 111 -12.62 -17.02 7.29
C ALA A 111 -11.40 -16.69 8.17
N HIS A 112 -10.74 -15.59 7.90
CA HIS A 112 -9.64 -15.07 8.70
C HIS A 112 -9.33 -13.61 8.33
N THR A 113 -8.57 -12.96 9.20
CA THR A 113 -8.01 -11.62 8.97
C THR A 113 -6.51 -11.67 9.18
N ALA A 114 -5.77 -10.93 8.37
CA ALA A 114 -4.33 -10.70 8.56
C ALA A 114 -4.01 -9.22 8.50
N THR A 115 -2.91 -8.83 9.16
CA THR A 115 -2.44 -7.45 9.21
C THR A 115 -1.26 -7.22 8.28
N CYS A 116 -1.12 -6.01 7.78
CA CYS A 116 0.03 -5.55 7.02
C CYS A 116 0.42 -4.13 7.45
N LEU A 117 1.53 -3.63 6.94
CA LEU A 117 1.93 -2.24 7.11
C LEU A 117 1.75 -1.48 5.80
N TYR A 118 1.24 -0.26 5.91
CA TYR A 118 1.34 0.73 4.85
C TYR A 118 2.36 1.78 5.26
N THR A 119 3.18 2.20 4.32
CA THR A 119 4.09 3.34 4.47
C THR A 119 3.61 4.43 3.56
N LEU A 120 2.97 5.43 4.15
CA LEU A 120 2.28 6.47 3.42
C LEU A 120 3.16 7.70 3.25
N THR A 121 3.20 8.23 2.06
CA THR A 121 3.67 9.57 1.73
C THR A 121 2.52 10.57 1.84
N PRO A 122 2.77 11.89 2.02
CA PRO A 122 1.70 12.89 2.08
C PRO A 122 0.78 12.93 0.87
N ASP A 123 1.31 12.64 -0.32
CA ASP A 123 0.58 12.59 -1.58
C ASP A 123 0.17 11.18 -2.00
N ARG A 124 0.50 10.16 -1.19
CA ARG A 124 0.26 8.74 -1.46
C ARG A 124 0.90 8.23 -2.77
N ASP A 125 1.85 8.97 -3.29
CA ASP A 125 2.55 8.56 -4.51
C ASP A 125 3.88 7.87 -4.19
N LEU A 126 4.39 7.11 -5.17
CA LEU A 126 5.66 6.39 -5.06
C LEU A 126 6.81 7.36 -4.73
N VAL A 127 7.88 6.83 -4.14
CA VAL A 127 9.16 7.54 -4.06
C VAL A 127 10.20 6.73 -4.79
N LEU A 128 10.90 7.33 -5.73
CA LEU A 128 11.88 6.64 -6.57
C LEU A 128 12.99 7.58 -7.02
N GLY A 129 14.23 7.23 -6.72
CA GLY A 129 15.38 8.01 -7.16
C GLY A 129 16.48 8.15 -6.11
N PRO A 130 17.47 9.01 -6.36
CA PRO A 130 18.57 9.27 -5.44
C PRO A 130 18.09 9.98 -4.17
N VAL A 131 18.62 9.58 -3.03
CA VAL A 131 18.33 10.25 -1.75
C VAL A 131 19.03 11.63 -1.75
N PRO A 132 18.32 12.71 -1.43
CA PRO A 132 18.89 14.05 -1.40
C PRO A 132 20.16 14.13 -0.55
N GLY A 133 21.25 14.64 -1.13
CA GLY A 133 22.58 14.70 -0.50
C GLY A 133 23.36 13.39 -0.51
N HIS A 134 22.83 12.31 -1.10
CA HIS A 134 23.46 10.99 -1.14
C HIS A 134 23.32 10.32 -2.52
N ASP A 135 24.00 10.83 -3.54
CA ASP A 135 23.87 10.40 -4.95
C ASP A 135 24.12 8.88 -5.18
N ARG A 136 24.80 8.21 -4.25
CA ARG A 136 25.06 6.77 -4.32
C ARG A 136 24.02 5.92 -3.57
N VAL A 137 22.98 6.55 -3.04
CA VAL A 137 21.90 5.88 -2.34
C VAL A 137 20.61 6.13 -3.09
N LEU A 138 20.01 5.07 -3.61
CA LEU A 138 18.72 5.12 -4.29
C LEU A 138 17.66 4.58 -3.33
N VAL A 139 16.50 5.22 -3.32
CA VAL A 139 15.33 4.78 -2.57
C VAL A 139 14.21 4.41 -3.53
N ALA A 140 13.50 3.32 -3.22
CA ALA A 140 12.21 3.00 -3.81
C ALA A 140 11.21 2.67 -2.71
N LEU A 141 10.09 3.38 -2.70
CA LEU A 141 9.00 3.20 -1.75
C LEU A 141 7.67 3.11 -2.50
N GLY A 142 6.88 2.12 -2.16
CA GLY A 142 5.65 1.81 -2.86
C GLY A 142 4.42 2.60 -2.42
N ALA A 143 4.52 3.42 -1.37
CA ALA A 143 3.43 4.21 -0.79
C ALA A 143 2.11 3.40 -0.63
N ALA A 144 2.22 2.16 -0.13
CA ALA A 144 1.16 1.16 -0.01
C ALA A 144 0.71 0.48 -1.33
N HIS A 145 1.11 0.99 -2.50
CA HIS A 145 0.61 0.52 -3.81
C HIS A 145 1.68 -0.08 -4.73
N GLY A 146 2.94 -0.15 -4.30
CA GLY A 146 4.09 -0.46 -5.14
C GLY A 146 4.19 -1.89 -5.64
N PHE A 147 3.51 -2.87 -5.03
CA PHE A 147 3.71 -4.28 -5.35
C PHE A 147 3.47 -4.60 -6.84
N LYS A 148 2.40 -4.07 -7.43
CA LYS A 148 2.08 -4.28 -8.86
C LYS A 148 3.12 -3.67 -9.80
N PHE A 149 3.92 -2.71 -9.33
CA PHE A 149 4.97 -2.05 -10.11
C PHE A 149 6.37 -2.62 -9.83
N ALA A 150 6.52 -3.60 -8.94
CA ALA A 150 7.81 -4.10 -8.51
C ALA A 150 8.77 -4.48 -9.65
N PRO A 151 8.34 -5.13 -10.76
CA PRO A 151 9.23 -5.42 -11.87
C PRO A 151 9.76 -4.16 -12.57
N LEU A 152 8.90 -3.14 -12.76
CA LEU A 152 9.30 -1.88 -13.36
C LEU A 152 10.22 -1.09 -12.43
N LEU A 153 9.87 -0.98 -11.15
CA LEU A 153 10.71 -0.29 -10.15
C LEU A 153 12.09 -0.96 -10.04
N GLY A 154 12.13 -2.29 -10.06
CA GLY A 154 13.38 -3.04 -10.06
C GLY A 154 14.26 -2.75 -11.29
N ARG A 155 13.66 -2.65 -12.48
CA ARG A 155 14.37 -2.26 -13.72
C ARG A 155 14.91 -0.84 -13.60
N VAL A 156 14.07 0.13 -13.23
CA VAL A 156 14.49 1.52 -13.07
C VAL A 156 15.64 1.67 -12.08
N LEU A 157 15.56 0.99 -10.93
CA LEU A 157 16.65 1.01 -9.95
C LEU A 157 17.94 0.39 -10.48
N ALA A 158 17.85 -0.65 -11.28
CA ALA A 158 19.01 -1.26 -11.92
C ALA A 158 19.64 -0.30 -12.94
N ASP A 159 18.83 0.34 -13.78
CA ASP A 159 19.28 1.32 -14.78
C ASP A 159 20.00 2.49 -14.07
N LEU A 160 19.38 3.08 -13.04
CA LEU A 160 19.98 4.16 -12.25
C LEU A 160 21.28 3.72 -11.56
N ALA A 161 21.33 2.52 -11.01
CA ALA A 161 22.50 2.02 -10.30
C ALA A 161 23.69 1.70 -11.21
N LEU A 162 23.43 1.24 -12.43
CA LEU A 162 24.46 0.80 -13.38
C LEU A 162 24.86 1.90 -14.36
N HIS A 163 23.92 2.73 -14.75
CA HIS A 163 24.10 3.72 -15.82
C HIS A 163 23.92 5.16 -15.36
N GLY A 164 23.35 5.38 -14.17
CA GLY A 164 23.06 6.72 -13.64
C GLY A 164 21.81 7.37 -14.24
N ASP A 165 21.13 6.70 -15.15
CA ASP A 165 19.97 7.21 -15.87
C ASP A 165 18.99 6.09 -16.20
N THR A 166 17.76 6.42 -16.59
CA THR A 166 16.70 5.51 -17.00
C THR A 166 15.81 6.14 -18.05
N GLU A 167 15.26 5.34 -18.98
CA GLU A 167 14.32 5.80 -20.00
C GLU A 167 12.93 6.15 -19.42
N VAL A 168 12.64 5.74 -18.20
CA VAL A 168 11.36 6.00 -17.54
C VAL A 168 11.39 7.37 -16.88
N ASP A 169 10.40 8.21 -17.15
CA ASP A 169 10.25 9.48 -16.42
C ASP A 169 9.89 9.22 -14.97
N ILE A 170 10.86 9.43 -14.09
CA ILE A 170 10.73 9.28 -12.64
C ILE A 170 10.64 10.62 -11.89
N ALA A 171 10.71 11.75 -12.60
CA ALA A 171 10.66 13.07 -11.99
C ALA A 171 9.41 13.29 -11.09
N PRO A 172 8.21 12.81 -11.44
CA PRO A 172 7.05 12.90 -10.55
C PRO A 172 7.21 12.17 -9.21
N PHE A 173 8.12 11.19 -9.13
CA PHE A 173 8.34 10.35 -7.96
C PHE A 173 9.62 10.70 -7.19
N ALA A 174 10.28 11.78 -7.55
CA ALA A 174 11.54 12.20 -6.94
C ALA A 174 11.41 12.37 -5.41
N PRO A 175 12.43 11.94 -4.62
CA PRO A 175 12.39 12.06 -3.16
C PRO A 175 12.35 13.48 -2.63
N ASP A 176 12.75 14.48 -3.45
CA ASP A 176 12.76 15.90 -3.14
C ASP A 176 11.60 16.69 -3.76
N ARG A 177 10.61 16.02 -4.32
CA ARG A 177 9.43 16.68 -4.91
C ARG A 177 8.68 17.54 -3.89
N PRO A 178 7.96 18.60 -4.33
CA PRO A 178 7.28 19.54 -3.43
C PRO A 178 6.34 18.89 -2.40
N ALA A 179 5.64 17.84 -2.78
CA ALA A 179 4.74 17.12 -1.88
C ALA A 179 5.44 16.52 -0.64
N LEU A 180 6.74 16.22 -0.74
CA LEU A 180 7.54 15.64 0.34
C LEU A 180 8.36 16.67 1.11
N THR A 181 8.56 17.87 0.54
CA THR A 181 9.45 18.89 1.10
C THR A 181 8.74 20.15 1.59
N THR A 182 7.50 20.37 1.15
CA THR A 182 6.71 21.54 1.54
C THR A 182 5.75 21.20 2.67
N PRO A 183 5.86 21.83 3.85
CA PRO A 183 4.91 21.63 4.94
C PRO A 183 3.48 21.97 4.51
N GLY A 184 2.53 21.06 4.81
CA GLY A 184 1.12 21.25 4.48
C GLY A 184 0.74 21.05 3.00
N ALA A 185 1.65 20.50 2.18
CA ALA A 185 1.28 20.03 0.84
C ALA A 185 0.11 19.05 0.94
N ARG A 186 -0.96 19.33 0.20
CA ARG A 186 -2.18 18.51 0.23
C ARG A 186 -1.88 17.15 -0.42
N ALA A 187 -2.32 16.08 0.24
CA ALA A 187 -2.41 14.78 -0.39
C ALA A 187 -3.32 14.88 -1.63
N SER A 188 -2.81 14.51 -2.79
CA SER A 188 -3.68 14.22 -3.92
C SER A 188 -4.16 12.77 -3.71
N TYR A 189 -5.43 12.58 -3.42
CA TYR A 189 -6.00 11.25 -3.37
C TYR A 189 -6.21 10.75 -4.80
N LEU A 190 -5.17 10.27 -5.41
CA LEU A 190 -5.32 9.26 -6.44
C LEU A 190 -5.41 7.92 -5.71
N VAL A 191 -6.47 7.24 -5.94
CA VAL A 191 -6.83 5.93 -5.39
C VAL A 191 -5.75 4.89 -5.62
#